data_d1ddc89e326bc1618d608638d37cf896
#
_entry.id   d1ddc89e326bc1618d608638d37cf896
#
_cell.length_a   1.000
_cell.length_b   1.000
_cell.length_c   1.000
_cell.angle_alpha   90.00
_cell.angle_beta   90.00
_cell.angle_gamma   90.00
#
_symmetry.space_group_name_H-M   'P 1'
#
loop_
_entity.id
_entity.type
_entity.pdbx_description
1 polymer ?
#
loop_
_entity_poly.entity_id
_entity_poly.type
_entity_poly.pdbx_seq_one_letter_code
_entity_poly.pdbx_strand_id
1 'polypeptide(L)'
;ESAGRHGAVPLITHRPNLGVEVDYIIECFRQYHDEGIAWREMAIIYRVKFMGEEVMNRLRRAGIPVEWLQGSWESRHFDSSADSVKVMTMHSSKGLEFPVVAIPGVGYLPWKDFDPAEEARLLYVGMTRAMEHLVMTYHAESSFAQKLVTAIERVAA
;
A
#
# COMPACT_ATOMS: atom_id res chain seq x y z
N GLU A 1 17.83 -3.59 9.54
CA GLU A 1 17.38 -2.51 10.41
C GLU A 1 17.79 -1.15 9.85
N SER A 2 16.84 -0.26 9.76
CA SER A 2 17.13 1.10 9.30
C SER A 2 17.32 2.03 10.51
N ALA A 3 18.29 1.71 11.34
CA ALA A 3 18.62 2.54 12.48
C ALA A 3 18.88 3.98 12.03
N GLY A 4 18.10 4.93 12.54
CA GLY A 4 18.23 6.33 12.18
C GLY A 4 17.35 6.79 11.02
N ARG A 5 16.62 5.91 10.35
CA ARG A 5 15.60 6.34 9.39
C ARG A 5 14.28 6.57 10.11
N HIS A 6 13.90 7.80 10.18
CA HIS A 6 12.61 8.19 10.73
C HIS A 6 11.77 8.75 9.57
N GLY A 7 11.00 7.88 8.92
CA GLY A 7 10.00 8.31 7.96
C GLY A 7 8.86 9.04 8.67
N ALA A 8 7.95 9.59 7.90
CA ALA A 8 6.73 10.20 8.44
C ALA A 8 5.90 9.13 9.19
N VAL A 9 5.12 9.58 10.16
CA VAL A 9 4.17 8.70 10.86
C VAL A 9 3.21 8.11 9.82
N PRO A 10 2.99 6.79 9.81
CA PRO A 10 2.04 6.19 8.88
C PRO A 10 0.65 6.79 9.02
N LEU A 11 -0.06 6.88 7.91
CA LEU A 11 -1.46 7.28 7.88
C LEU A 11 -2.34 6.04 7.80
N ILE A 12 -3.43 6.03 8.56
CA ILE A 12 -4.47 5.04 8.41
C ILE A 12 -5.82 5.75 8.41
N THR A 13 -6.63 5.50 7.39
CA THR A 13 -7.84 6.25 7.14
C THR A 13 -9.01 5.33 6.81
N HIS A 14 -10.16 5.60 7.42
CA HIS A 14 -11.41 4.91 7.13
C HIS A 14 -12.15 5.60 5.98
N ARG A 15 -12.69 4.82 5.06
CA ARG A 15 -13.54 5.29 3.97
C ARG A 15 -14.71 4.33 3.80
N PRO A 16 -15.82 4.74 3.14
CA PRO A 16 -17.04 3.93 3.10
C PRO A 16 -16.93 2.61 2.34
N ASN A 17 -16.04 2.50 1.37
CA ASN A 17 -15.87 1.29 0.57
C ASN A 17 -14.49 1.29 -0.09
N LEU A 18 -14.14 0.16 -0.71
CA LEU A 18 -12.83 -0.01 -1.33
C LEU A 18 -12.54 1.03 -2.42
N GLY A 19 -13.53 1.36 -3.24
CA GLY A 19 -13.35 2.36 -4.29
C GLY A 19 -12.95 3.72 -3.73
N VAL A 20 -13.63 4.15 -2.67
CA VAL A 20 -13.32 5.43 -2.01
C VAL A 20 -11.98 5.36 -1.29
N GLU A 21 -11.59 4.20 -0.76
CA GLU A 21 -10.24 4.00 -0.22
C GLU A 21 -9.18 4.29 -1.29
N VAL A 22 -9.37 3.72 -2.48
CA VAL A 22 -8.42 3.93 -3.59
C VAL A 22 -8.41 5.39 -4.04
N ASP A 23 -9.58 6.04 -4.08
CA ASP A 23 -9.66 7.47 -4.41
C ASP A 23 -8.85 8.33 -3.43
N TYR A 24 -8.89 7.99 -2.14
CA TYR A 24 -8.10 8.67 -1.13
C TYR A 24 -6.59 8.46 -1.38
N ILE A 25 -6.19 7.23 -1.71
CA ILE A 25 -4.79 6.92 -2.04
C ILE A 25 -4.35 7.75 -3.25
N ILE A 26 -5.21 7.87 -4.26
CA ILE A 26 -4.93 8.69 -5.44
C ILE A 26 -4.69 10.15 -5.06
N GLU A 27 -5.51 10.71 -4.19
CA GLU A 27 -5.30 12.07 -3.69
C GLU A 27 -3.94 12.22 -2.99
N CYS A 28 -3.60 11.28 -2.13
CA CYS A 28 -2.31 11.30 -1.46
C CYS A 28 -1.16 11.24 -2.46
N PHE A 29 -1.26 10.35 -3.44
CA PHE A 29 -0.21 10.17 -4.45
C PHE A 29 -0.04 11.40 -5.34
N ARG A 30 -1.15 12.05 -5.71
CA ARG A 30 -1.08 13.32 -6.44
C ARG A 30 -0.39 14.40 -5.63
N GLN A 31 -0.68 14.48 -4.34
CA GLN A 31 -0.04 15.45 -3.47
C GLN A 31 1.46 15.20 -3.37
N TYR A 32 1.87 13.94 -3.15
CA TYR A 32 3.29 13.58 -3.12
C TYR A 32 3.97 13.90 -4.46
N HIS A 33 3.28 13.63 -5.55
CA HIS A 33 3.83 13.93 -6.89
C HIS A 33 4.00 15.44 -7.09
N ASP A 34 3.04 16.24 -6.66
CA ASP A 34 3.13 17.70 -6.72
C ASP A 34 4.28 18.24 -5.86
N GLU A 35 4.65 17.50 -4.81
CA GLU A 35 5.79 17.82 -3.94
C GLU A 35 7.12 17.34 -4.48
N GLY A 36 7.13 16.70 -5.64
CA GLY A 36 8.36 16.31 -6.33
C GLY A 36 8.68 14.82 -6.29
N ILE A 37 7.80 13.96 -5.74
CA ILE A 37 8.02 12.50 -5.74
C ILE A 37 7.54 11.94 -7.07
N ALA A 38 8.41 11.24 -7.78
CA ALA A 38 8.08 10.66 -9.07
C ALA A 38 7.12 9.46 -8.90
N TRP A 39 6.30 9.22 -9.94
CA TRP A 39 5.38 8.07 -9.93
C TRP A 39 6.12 6.75 -9.69
N ARG A 40 7.32 6.59 -10.25
CA ARG A 40 8.13 5.37 -10.09
C ARG A 40 8.56 5.11 -8.64
N GLU A 41 8.48 6.13 -7.79
CA GLU A 41 8.82 6.02 -6.37
C GLU A 41 7.64 5.58 -5.51
N MET A 42 6.49 5.34 -6.11
CA MET A 42 5.25 4.98 -5.42
C MET A 42 4.79 3.58 -5.77
N ALA A 43 4.30 2.86 -4.78
CA ALA A 43 3.73 1.53 -4.97
C ALA A 43 2.42 1.38 -4.20
N ILE A 44 1.52 0.56 -4.76
CA ILE A 44 0.31 0.13 -4.06
C ILE A 44 0.42 -1.39 -3.92
N ILE A 45 0.33 -1.84 -2.67
CA ILE A 45 0.50 -3.24 -2.31
C ILE A 45 -0.80 -3.75 -1.72
N TYR A 46 -1.36 -4.82 -2.30
CA TYR A 46 -2.66 -5.34 -1.92
C TYR A 46 -2.58 -6.83 -1.58
N ARG A 47 -3.65 -7.37 -0.97
CA ARG A 47 -3.68 -8.78 -0.52
C ARG A 47 -4.23 -9.74 -1.56
N VAL A 48 -5.37 -9.41 -2.19
CA VAL A 48 -6.04 -10.32 -3.14
C VAL A 48 -6.39 -9.59 -4.42
N LYS A 49 -6.53 -10.37 -5.50
CA LYS A 49 -6.63 -9.88 -6.87
C LYS A 49 -7.73 -8.83 -7.11
N PHE A 50 -8.90 -8.99 -6.51
CA PHE A 50 -9.99 -8.03 -6.76
C PHE A 50 -9.63 -6.62 -6.29
N MET A 51 -8.81 -6.50 -5.24
CA MET A 51 -8.32 -5.21 -4.79
C MET A 51 -7.40 -4.58 -5.84
N GLY A 52 -6.52 -5.40 -6.44
CA GLY A 52 -5.65 -4.95 -7.52
C GLY A 52 -6.41 -4.48 -8.73
N GLU A 53 -7.50 -5.16 -9.08
CA GLU A 53 -8.36 -4.75 -10.19
C GLU A 53 -8.98 -3.38 -9.95
N GLU A 54 -9.51 -3.15 -8.74
CA GLU A 54 -10.07 -1.85 -8.37
C GLU A 54 -9.01 -0.74 -8.41
N VAL A 55 -7.83 -1.03 -7.87
CA VAL A 55 -6.69 -0.10 -7.89
C VAL A 55 -6.33 0.27 -9.33
N MET A 56 -6.14 -0.72 -10.19
CA MET A 56 -5.77 -0.48 -11.59
C MET A 56 -6.81 0.34 -12.33
N ASN A 57 -8.09 -0.01 -12.17
CA ASN A 57 -9.17 0.69 -12.85
C ASN A 57 -9.22 2.17 -12.45
N ARG A 58 -9.09 2.45 -11.15
CA ARG A 58 -9.19 3.83 -10.67
C ARG A 58 -7.97 4.68 -11.01
N LEU A 59 -6.77 4.11 -10.93
CA LEU A 59 -5.56 4.84 -11.33
C LEU A 59 -5.58 5.15 -12.83
N ARG A 60 -6.01 4.21 -13.65
CA ARG A 60 -6.12 4.44 -15.11
C ARG A 60 -7.12 5.55 -15.41
N ARG A 61 -8.29 5.55 -14.78
CA ARG A 61 -9.30 6.61 -14.94
C ARG A 61 -8.77 7.96 -14.49
N ALA A 62 -7.93 7.96 -13.48
CA ALA A 62 -7.32 9.20 -12.96
C ALA A 62 -6.18 9.71 -13.84
N GLY A 63 -5.79 8.97 -14.86
CA GLY A 63 -4.70 9.35 -15.76
C GLY A 63 -3.32 9.20 -15.14
N ILE A 64 -3.19 8.41 -14.08
CA ILE A 64 -1.88 8.15 -13.44
C ILE A 64 -1.19 7.00 -14.14
N PRO A 65 0.07 7.16 -14.57
CA PRO A 65 0.82 6.05 -15.15
C PRO A 65 0.96 4.92 -14.14
N VAL A 66 0.62 3.70 -14.52
CA VAL A 66 0.61 2.56 -13.60
C VAL A 66 1.03 1.28 -14.31
N GLU A 67 1.78 0.44 -13.59
CA GLU A 67 2.14 -0.90 -14.04
C GLU A 67 1.67 -1.93 -13.02
N TRP A 68 0.94 -2.94 -13.50
CA TRP A 68 0.48 -4.04 -12.67
C TRP A 68 1.47 -5.20 -12.76
N LEU A 69 2.22 -5.41 -11.68
CA LEU A 69 3.21 -6.49 -11.60
C LEU A 69 2.53 -7.76 -11.10
N GLN A 70 2.01 -8.57 -12.02
CA GLN A 70 1.18 -9.73 -11.70
C GLN A 70 2.02 -11.00 -11.56
N GLY A 71 2.76 -11.12 -10.47
CA GLY A 71 3.52 -12.30 -10.18
C GLY A 71 4.96 -11.99 -9.80
N SER A 72 5.65 -13.02 -9.36
CA SER A 72 7.01 -12.84 -8.84
C SER A 72 8.02 -12.52 -9.95
N TRP A 73 7.79 -13.02 -11.17
CA TRP A 73 8.69 -12.72 -12.29
C TRP A 73 8.64 -11.23 -12.63
N GLU A 74 7.44 -10.68 -12.82
CA GLU A 74 7.23 -9.26 -13.13
C GLU A 74 7.79 -8.37 -12.03
N SER A 75 7.61 -8.77 -10.77
CA SER A 75 8.12 -8.00 -9.61
C SER A 75 9.65 -7.96 -9.56
N ARG A 76 10.31 -8.95 -10.13
CA ARG A 76 11.78 -9.02 -10.12
C ARG A 76 12.44 -8.46 -11.37
N HIS A 77 11.66 -8.28 -12.45
CA HIS A 77 12.18 -7.93 -13.77
C HIS A 77 11.60 -6.64 -14.34
N PHE A 78 10.84 -5.89 -13.54
CA PHE A 78 10.27 -4.64 -14.02
C PHE A 78 11.34 -3.56 -14.19
N ASP A 79 11.06 -2.62 -15.08
CA ASP A 79 11.93 -1.47 -15.30
C ASP A 79 11.67 -0.43 -14.21
N SER A 80 12.57 -0.34 -13.24
CA SER A 80 12.44 0.61 -12.12
C SER A 80 12.59 2.07 -12.55
N SER A 81 13.10 2.33 -13.75
CA SER A 81 13.23 3.69 -14.27
C SER A 81 11.96 4.17 -14.99
N ALA A 82 11.06 3.26 -15.34
CA ALA A 82 9.78 3.63 -15.94
C ALA A 82 8.95 4.43 -14.93
N ASP A 83 8.53 5.63 -15.32
CA ASP A 83 7.85 6.54 -14.40
C ASP A 83 6.37 6.20 -14.27
N SER A 84 6.09 5.18 -13.49
CA SER A 84 4.75 4.67 -13.21
C SER A 84 4.66 4.17 -11.78
N VAL A 85 3.45 4.24 -11.21
CA VAL A 85 3.14 3.62 -9.92
C VAL A 85 3.15 2.11 -10.11
N LYS A 86 3.81 1.38 -9.23
CA LYS A 86 3.86 -0.09 -9.26
C LYS A 86 2.76 -0.67 -8.38
N VAL A 87 2.01 -1.62 -8.92
CA VAL A 87 0.90 -2.28 -8.20
C VAL A 87 1.22 -3.77 -8.13
N MET A 88 1.20 -4.33 -6.92
CA MET A 88 1.59 -5.73 -6.70
C MET A 88 0.98 -6.29 -5.43
N THR A 89 0.99 -7.62 -5.30
CA THR A 89 0.55 -8.26 -4.06
C THR A 89 1.59 -8.12 -2.96
N MET A 90 1.16 -8.32 -1.71
CA MET A 90 2.07 -8.38 -0.57
C MET A 90 3.16 -9.44 -0.78
N HIS A 91 2.77 -10.61 -1.29
CA HIS A 91 3.72 -11.70 -1.57
C HIS A 91 4.81 -11.27 -2.56
N SER A 92 4.42 -10.58 -3.62
CA SER A 92 5.35 -10.15 -4.67
C SER A 92 6.24 -8.99 -4.25
N SER A 93 5.87 -8.26 -3.21
CA SER A 93 6.60 -7.06 -2.77
C SER A 93 7.86 -7.38 -1.98
N LYS A 94 8.04 -8.63 -1.57
CA LYS A 94 9.18 -9.05 -0.75
C LYS A 94 10.51 -8.69 -1.43
N GLY A 95 11.36 -8.00 -0.69
CA GLY A 95 12.68 -7.58 -1.19
C GLY A 95 12.69 -6.27 -1.96
N LEU A 96 11.53 -5.66 -2.19
CA LEU A 96 11.44 -4.37 -2.87
C LEU A 96 11.24 -3.25 -1.84
N GLU A 97 11.63 -2.03 -2.21
CA GLU A 97 11.44 -0.86 -1.36
C GLU A 97 11.02 0.33 -2.23
N PHE A 98 10.15 1.17 -1.69
CA PHE A 98 9.66 2.37 -2.37
C PHE A 98 9.57 3.51 -1.36
N PRO A 99 9.91 4.74 -1.76
CA PRO A 99 9.71 5.91 -0.89
C PRO A 99 8.28 6.05 -0.37
N VAL A 100 7.29 5.76 -1.21
CA VAL A 100 5.87 5.85 -0.85
C VAL A 100 5.17 4.52 -1.13
N VAL A 101 4.47 4.01 -0.13
CA VAL A 101 3.67 2.77 -0.27
C VAL A 101 2.27 3.04 0.26
N ALA A 102 1.26 2.57 -0.46
CA ALA A 102 -0.12 2.53 0.01
C ALA A 102 -0.60 1.09 0.09
N ILE A 103 -1.38 0.79 1.11
CA ILE A 103 -2.00 -0.54 1.31
C ILE A 103 -3.49 -0.34 1.53
N PRO A 104 -4.32 -0.59 0.51
CA PRO A 104 -5.77 -0.55 0.66
C PRO A 104 -6.29 -1.85 1.27
N GLY A 105 -7.48 -1.80 1.82
CA GLY A 105 -8.22 -2.98 2.23
C GLY A 105 -7.67 -3.67 3.46
N VAL A 106 -7.02 -2.96 4.39
CA VAL A 106 -6.51 -3.60 5.62
C VAL A 106 -7.63 -4.13 6.50
N GLY A 107 -8.86 -3.66 6.33
CA GLY A 107 -10.03 -4.17 7.03
C GLY A 107 -10.48 -5.55 6.57
N TYR A 108 -9.97 -6.04 5.45
CA TYR A 108 -10.20 -7.43 5.03
C TYR A 108 -9.28 -8.41 5.76
N LEU A 109 -8.27 -7.92 6.46
CA LEU A 109 -7.25 -8.76 7.08
C LEU A 109 -7.59 -9.04 8.56
N PRO A 110 -7.36 -10.24 9.07
CA PRO A 110 -6.78 -11.39 8.35
C PRO A 110 -7.75 -11.92 7.29
N TRP A 111 -7.23 -12.29 6.13
CA TRP A 111 -8.06 -12.81 5.05
C TRP A 111 -8.72 -14.12 5.50
N LYS A 112 -9.99 -14.27 5.15
CA LYS A 112 -10.82 -15.40 5.58
C LYS A 112 -10.16 -16.74 5.29
N ASP A 113 -10.23 -17.65 6.27
CA ASP A 113 -9.70 -19.02 6.20
C ASP A 113 -8.16 -19.14 6.19
N PHE A 114 -7.45 -18.03 6.38
CA PHE A 114 -6.00 -18.06 6.53
C PHE A 114 -5.59 -17.86 7.99
N ASP A 115 -4.41 -18.37 8.34
CA ASP A 115 -3.87 -18.22 9.68
C ASP A 115 -3.61 -16.75 10.01
N PRO A 116 -4.21 -16.20 11.06
CA PRO A 116 -4.00 -14.79 11.42
C PRO A 116 -2.54 -14.41 11.65
N ALA A 117 -1.73 -15.31 12.21
CA ALA A 117 -0.32 -15.02 12.45
C ALA A 117 0.45 -14.88 11.13
N GLU A 118 0.14 -15.69 10.15
CA GLU A 118 0.76 -15.60 8.83
C GLU A 118 0.29 -14.36 8.09
N GLU A 119 -1.00 -14.03 8.21
CA GLU A 119 -1.55 -12.81 7.62
C GLU A 119 -0.90 -11.56 8.22
N ALA A 120 -0.64 -11.57 9.53
CA ALA A 120 0.06 -10.47 10.19
C ALA A 120 1.49 -10.32 9.68
N ARG A 121 2.19 -11.43 9.50
CA ARG A 121 3.56 -11.40 8.93
C ARG A 121 3.56 -10.85 7.51
N LEU A 122 2.57 -11.25 6.72
CA LEU A 122 2.43 -10.80 5.34
C LEU A 122 2.14 -9.28 5.27
N LEU A 123 1.24 -8.80 6.11
CA LEU A 123 0.96 -7.37 6.22
C LEU A 123 2.23 -6.60 6.64
N TYR A 124 2.98 -7.13 7.60
CA TYR A 124 4.23 -6.53 8.03
C TYR A 124 5.23 -6.41 6.87
N VAL A 125 5.33 -7.46 6.04
CA VAL A 125 6.17 -7.41 4.83
C VAL A 125 5.75 -6.23 3.96
N GLY A 126 4.45 -6.09 3.66
CA GLY A 126 3.95 -4.98 2.86
C GLY A 126 4.26 -3.61 3.46
N MET A 127 4.02 -3.47 4.76
CA MET A 127 4.26 -2.20 5.46
C MET A 127 5.73 -1.79 5.44
N THR A 128 6.63 -2.75 5.57
CA THR A 128 8.06 -2.48 5.61
C THR A 128 8.69 -2.20 4.26
N ARG A 129 7.89 -2.25 3.16
CA ARG A 129 8.35 -1.80 1.84
C ARG A 129 8.42 -0.28 1.75
N ALA A 130 7.76 0.43 2.64
CA ALA A 130 7.75 1.89 2.67
C ALA A 130 9.04 2.43 3.32
N MET A 131 9.72 3.31 2.61
CA MET A 131 10.93 3.95 3.12
C MET A 131 10.62 5.26 3.87
N GLU A 132 9.66 6.03 3.38
CA GLU A 132 9.35 7.38 3.91
C GLU A 132 7.89 7.56 4.29
N HIS A 133 6.97 7.15 3.42
CA HIS A 133 5.53 7.35 3.62
C HIS A 133 4.77 6.05 3.46
N LEU A 134 3.92 5.75 4.42
CA LEU A 134 3.03 4.60 4.38
C LEU A 134 1.60 5.09 4.58
N VAL A 135 0.72 4.79 3.61
CA VAL A 135 -0.69 5.14 3.65
C VAL A 135 -1.50 3.85 3.65
N MET A 136 -2.30 3.64 4.68
CA MET A 136 -3.18 2.48 4.78
C MET A 136 -4.63 2.92 4.82
N THR A 137 -5.50 2.14 4.20
CA THR A 137 -6.93 2.45 4.16
C THR A 137 -7.77 1.21 4.48
N TYR A 138 -8.96 1.43 5.03
CA TYR A 138 -9.89 0.36 5.34
C TYR A 138 -11.32 0.89 5.29
N HIS A 139 -12.28 0.00 5.05
CA HIS A 139 -13.71 0.33 5.18
C HIS A 139 -14.40 -0.65 6.11
N ALA A 140 -13.95 -1.91 6.15
CA ALA A 140 -14.48 -2.91 7.05
C ALA A 140 -13.65 -2.93 8.34
N GLU A 141 -14.31 -3.02 9.47
CA GLU A 141 -13.64 -3.15 10.76
C GLU A 141 -13.02 -4.54 10.90
N SER A 142 -11.82 -4.59 11.46
CA SER A 142 -11.14 -5.84 11.74
C SER A 142 -10.19 -5.64 12.92
N SER A 143 -9.78 -6.74 13.54
CA SER A 143 -8.78 -6.66 14.62
C SER A 143 -7.47 -6.02 14.14
N PHE A 144 -7.08 -6.29 12.90
CA PHE A 144 -5.86 -5.71 12.34
C PHE A 144 -6.00 -4.20 12.15
N ALA A 145 -7.11 -3.75 11.56
CA ALA A 145 -7.36 -2.31 11.39
C ALA A 145 -7.36 -1.59 12.73
N GLN A 146 -8.05 -2.14 13.73
CA GLN A 146 -8.10 -1.54 15.06
C GLN A 146 -6.72 -1.46 15.74
N LYS A 147 -5.93 -2.52 15.64
CA LYS A 147 -4.57 -2.53 16.20
C LYS A 147 -3.68 -1.50 15.53
N LEU A 148 -3.80 -1.36 14.21
CA LEU A 148 -3.03 -0.36 13.46
C LEU A 148 -3.42 1.06 13.85
N VAL A 149 -4.72 1.34 13.95
CA VAL A 149 -5.21 2.65 14.37
C VAL A 149 -4.66 2.99 15.76
N THR A 150 -4.77 2.06 16.70
CA THR A 150 -4.27 2.26 18.07
C THR A 150 -2.77 2.49 18.10
N ALA A 151 -2.00 1.70 17.36
CA ALA A 151 -0.55 1.82 17.32
C ALA A 151 -0.11 3.16 16.72
N ILE A 152 -0.76 3.60 15.67
CA ILE A 152 -0.43 4.88 15.00
C ILE A 152 -0.80 6.05 15.88
N GLU A 153 -1.96 6.02 16.56
CA GLU A 153 -2.34 7.05 17.51
C GLU A 153 -1.31 7.22 18.64
N ARG A 154 -0.76 6.12 19.14
CA ARG A 154 0.28 6.16 20.17
C ARG A 154 1.56 6.82 19.68
N VAL A 155 1.94 6.55 18.45
CA VAL A 155 3.16 7.14 17.86
C VAL A 155 2.96 8.62 17.58
N ALA A 156 1.76 9.01 17.16
CA ALA A 156 1.43 10.39 16.81
C ALA A 156 1.19 11.29 18.04
N ALA A 157 0.95 10.68 19.21
CA ALA A 157 0.65 11.40 20.44
C ALA A 157 1.88 12.12 21.02
#